data_9cf4407a5c8700ef56990a9e9c90d0c3
#
_entry.id   9cf4407a5c8700ef56990a9e9c90d0c3
#
_cell.length_a   1.000
_cell.length_b   1.000
_cell.length_c   1.000
_cell.angle_alpha   90.00
_cell.angle_beta   90.00
_cell.angle_gamma   90.00
#
_symmetry.space_group_name_H-M   'P 1'
#
loop_
_entity.id
_entity.type
_entity.pdbx_description
1 polymer ?
#
loop_
_entity_poly.entity_id
_entity_poly.type
_entity_poly.pdbx_seq_one_letter_code
_entity_poly.pdbx_strand_id
1 'polypeptide(L)'
;MYKRQWQRWITARTNELSGTDYESNIDWFEWEWEWVRSNKEYPTTATPQDLKTLGAEILENYSVKNPAANDEFDLPTEGMTATAGSAQPQTGKEGPASYVLDKDVSTLWHSKYEGDDQNNLWIDIALGESKTVNGLRILPRNGAVNGVIVEYRIEVSNDNGQSYHEVATGTWTNDSGWKWAQFDQTEATNVRLYAVRTLSDQAGKNFASAAEIRIMAPKKEEPQPEQVNKQFLEFLIGYAQSAKEKPEYEHVVPEVKKALD
;
A
#
# COMPACT_ATOMS: atom_id res chain seq x y z
N MET A 1 -16.16 -21.34 -18.26
CA MET A 1 -15.60 -22.06 -17.09
C MET A 1 -14.22 -21.50 -16.67
N TYR A 2 -13.39 -21.06 -17.60
CA TYR A 2 -12.03 -20.56 -17.34
C TYR A 2 -11.97 -19.18 -16.64
N LYS A 3 -12.88 -18.23 -16.92
CA LYS A 3 -12.90 -16.87 -16.36
C LYS A 3 -12.86 -16.86 -14.81
N ARG A 4 -13.74 -17.63 -14.15
CA ARG A 4 -13.81 -17.70 -12.68
C ARG A 4 -12.59 -18.37 -12.03
N GLN A 5 -11.97 -19.34 -12.69
CA GLN A 5 -10.74 -19.98 -12.19
C GLN A 5 -9.56 -19.02 -12.27
N TRP A 6 -9.52 -18.21 -13.30
CA TRP A 6 -8.57 -17.16 -13.51
C TRP A 6 -8.67 -16.07 -12.45
N GLN A 7 -9.86 -15.53 -12.25
CA GLN A 7 -10.11 -14.53 -11.22
C GLN A 7 -9.64 -15.04 -9.84
N ARG A 8 -9.99 -16.28 -9.48
CA ARG A 8 -9.53 -16.88 -8.22
C ARG A 8 -8.01 -17.01 -8.14
N TRP A 9 -7.36 -17.39 -9.21
CA TRP A 9 -5.90 -17.52 -9.21
C TRP A 9 -5.21 -16.16 -9.12
N ILE A 10 -5.65 -15.17 -9.89
CA ILE A 10 -5.10 -13.81 -9.86
C ILE A 10 -5.33 -13.18 -8.48
N THR A 11 -6.53 -13.29 -7.92
CA THR A 11 -6.83 -12.80 -6.57
C THR A 11 -5.93 -13.46 -5.53
N ALA A 12 -5.82 -14.79 -5.55
CA ALA A 12 -4.95 -15.53 -4.64
C ALA A 12 -3.48 -15.10 -4.79
N ARG A 13 -3.01 -14.90 -6.02
CA ARG A 13 -1.64 -14.49 -6.29
C ARG A 13 -1.38 -13.03 -5.90
N THR A 14 -2.36 -12.15 -6.12
CA THR A 14 -2.29 -10.75 -5.67
C THR A 14 -2.23 -10.69 -4.15
N ASN A 15 -3.08 -11.46 -3.46
CA ASN A 15 -3.08 -11.53 -2.01
C ASN A 15 -1.76 -12.10 -1.46
N GLU A 16 -1.22 -13.14 -2.09
CA GLU A 16 0.09 -13.71 -1.73
C GLU A 16 1.22 -12.69 -1.88
N LEU A 17 1.23 -11.90 -2.97
CA LEU A 17 2.28 -10.92 -3.24
C LEU A 17 2.14 -9.63 -2.41
N SER A 18 0.90 -9.23 -2.08
CA SER A 18 0.61 -8.01 -1.32
C SER A 18 0.42 -8.25 0.18
N GLY A 19 0.36 -9.51 0.62
CA GLY A 19 0.05 -9.85 2.02
C GLY A 19 -1.36 -9.45 2.45
N THR A 20 -2.27 -9.24 1.50
CA THR A 20 -3.63 -8.73 1.73
C THR A 20 -4.68 -9.78 1.38
N ASP A 21 -5.87 -9.64 1.95
CA ASP A 21 -7.04 -10.49 1.66
C ASP A 21 -8.12 -9.65 0.95
N TYR A 22 -7.91 -9.37 -0.35
CA TYR A 22 -8.84 -8.57 -1.14
C TYR A 22 -9.87 -9.42 -1.89
N GLU A 23 -11.03 -9.64 -1.29
CA GLU A 23 -12.21 -10.09 -2.04
C GLU A 23 -12.81 -8.96 -2.92
N SER A 24 -12.56 -7.71 -2.58
CA SER A 24 -13.24 -6.54 -3.18
C SER A 24 -12.68 -6.07 -4.53
N ASN A 25 -11.58 -6.65 -5.03
CA ASN A 25 -10.96 -6.23 -6.30
C ASN A 25 -11.45 -7.04 -7.52
N ILE A 26 -12.48 -7.87 -7.36
CA ILE A 26 -13.02 -8.73 -8.44
C ILE A 26 -13.54 -7.88 -9.60
N ASP A 27 -14.23 -6.79 -9.32
CA ASP A 27 -14.81 -5.90 -10.34
C ASP A 27 -13.75 -5.21 -11.18
N TRP A 28 -12.64 -4.81 -10.55
CA TRP A 28 -11.51 -4.19 -11.23
C TRP A 28 -10.80 -5.19 -12.16
N PHE A 29 -10.61 -6.43 -11.71
CA PHE A 29 -10.06 -7.51 -12.54
C PHE A 29 -10.98 -7.86 -13.71
N GLU A 30 -12.28 -7.74 -13.58
CA GLU A 30 -13.21 -7.94 -14.69
C GLU A 30 -12.99 -6.89 -15.78
N TRP A 31 -12.80 -5.63 -15.40
CA TRP A 31 -12.53 -4.54 -16.35
C TRP A 31 -11.17 -4.71 -17.05
N GLU A 32 -10.08 -5.00 -16.33
CA GLU A 32 -8.77 -5.24 -16.93
C GLU A 32 -8.76 -6.50 -17.82
N TRP A 33 -9.46 -7.54 -17.42
CA TRP A 33 -9.62 -8.73 -18.24
C TRP A 33 -10.33 -8.42 -19.57
N GLU A 34 -11.41 -7.65 -19.57
CA GLU A 34 -12.09 -7.23 -20.78
C GLU A 34 -11.20 -6.33 -21.64
N TRP A 35 -10.41 -5.47 -21.05
CA TRP A 35 -9.44 -4.64 -21.76
C TRP A 35 -8.34 -5.47 -22.42
N VAL A 36 -7.73 -6.40 -21.71
CA VAL A 36 -6.71 -7.31 -22.24
C VAL A 36 -7.28 -8.16 -23.35
N ARG A 37 -8.48 -8.73 -23.15
CA ARG A 37 -9.16 -9.52 -24.16
C ARG A 37 -9.49 -8.73 -25.42
N SER A 38 -9.81 -7.47 -25.29
CA SER A 38 -10.16 -6.59 -26.41
C SER A 38 -8.95 -6.08 -27.19
N ASN A 39 -7.76 -6.02 -26.56
CA ASN A 39 -6.57 -5.41 -27.14
C ASN A 39 -5.46 -6.41 -27.49
N LYS A 40 -5.59 -7.67 -27.09
CA LYS A 40 -4.64 -8.74 -27.44
C LYS A 40 -5.39 -9.94 -28.03
N GLU A 41 -4.95 -10.41 -29.18
CA GLU A 41 -5.43 -11.67 -29.76
C GLU A 41 -4.83 -12.84 -28.94
N TYR A 42 -5.57 -13.32 -27.97
CA TYR A 42 -5.22 -14.57 -27.29
C TYR A 42 -5.82 -15.77 -28.03
N PRO A 43 -5.04 -16.79 -28.32
CA PRO A 43 -5.56 -17.99 -28.93
C PRO A 43 -6.62 -18.62 -28.03
N THR A 44 -7.70 -19.12 -28.64
CA THR A 44 -8.80 -19.79 -27.94
C THR A 44 -8.35 -21.07 -27.22
N THR A 45 -7.14 -21.51 -27.44
CA THR A 45 -6.47 -22.68 -26.84
C THR A 45 -5.28 -22.26 -25.97
N ALA A 46 -5.47 -21.32 -25.05
CA ALA A 46 -4.42 -20.89 -24.14
C ALA A 46 -3.95 -22.05 -23.23
N THR A 47 -2.65 -22.26 -23.20
CA THR A 47 -2.02 -23.24 -22.32
C THR A 47 -1.93 -22.69 -20.87
N PRO A 48 -1.73 -23.55 -19.84
CA PRO A 48 -1.48 -23.07 -18.47
C PRO A 48 -0.29 -22.07 -18.38
N GLN A 49 0.69 -22.18 -19.26
CA GLN A 49 1.83 -21.26 -19.30
C GLN A 49 1.44 -19.89 -19.86
N ASP A 50 0.65 -19.86 -20.95
CA ASP A 50 0.12 -18.62 -21.51
C ASP A 50 -0.70 -17.87 -20.48
N LEU A 51 -1.45 -18.62 -19.72
CA LEU A 51 -2.26 -18.13 -18.62
C LEU A 51 -1.39 -17.52 -17.50
N LYS A 52 -0.29 -18.12 -17.10
CA LYS A 52 0.64 -17.56 -16.10
C LYS A 52 1.27 -16.26 -16.61
N THR A 53 1.66 -16.21 -17.86
CA THR A 53 2.24 -15.03 -18.49
C THR A 53 1.24 -13.88 -18.49
N LEU A 54 0.00 -14.14 -18.89
CA LEU A 54 -1.07 -13.16 -18.87
C LEU A 54 -1.37 -12.67 -17.45
N GLY A 55 -1.42 -13.57 -16.48
CA GLY A 55 -1.60 -13.22 -15.07
C GLY A 55 -0.50 -12.30 -14.56
N ALA A 56 0.76 -12.56 -14.92
CA ALA A 56 1.89 -11.70 -14.57
C ALA A 56 1.76 -10.30 -15.21
N GLU A 57 1.40 -10.22 -16.49
CA GLU A 57 1.17 -8.94 -17.19
C GLU A 57 0.02 -8.13 -16.56
N ILE A 58 -1.06 -8.79 -16.15
CA ILE A 58 -2.19 -8.14 -15.49
C ILE A 58 -1.77 -7.62 -14.12
N LEU A 59 -1.03 -8.40 -13.34
CA LEU A 59 -0.52 -7.98 -12.02
C LEU A 59 0.43 -6.79 -12.13
N GLU A 60 1.33 -6.80 -13.11
CA GLU A 60 2.23 -5.68 -13.37
C GLU A 60 1.45 -4.40 -13.71
N ASN A 61 0.49 -4.49 -14.63
CA ASN A 61 -0.37 -3.36 -14.99
C ASN A 61 -1.23 -2.88 -13.81
N TYR A 62 -1.73 -3.79 -12.98
CA TYR A 62 -2.48 -3.47 -11.77
C TYR A 62 -1.62 -2.69 -10.78
N SER A 63 -0.42 -3.18 -10.48
CA SER A 63 0.52 -2.52 -9.57
C SER A 63 0.89 -1.11 -10.02
N VAL A 64 1.04 -0.90 -11.32
CA VAL A 64 1.36 0.42 -11.89
C VAL A 64 0.16 1.37 -11.86
N LYS A 65 -1.06 0.89 -12.14
CA LYS A 65 -2.25 1.73 -12.25
C LYS A 65 -2.97 2.00 -10.92
N ASN A 66 -2.81 1.12 -9.96
CA ASN A 66 -3.44 1.25 -8.65
C ASN A 66 -2.42 1.09 -7.51
N PRO A 67 -1.53 2.08 -7.34
CA PRO A 67 -0.55 2.05 -6.25
C PRO A 67 -1.20 1.97 -4.87
N ALA A 68 -2.49 2.34 -4.73
CA ALA A 68 -3.25 2.18 -3.50
C ALA A 68 -3.54 0.72 -3.13
N ALA A 69 -3.46 -0.21 -4.08
CA ALA A 69 -3.61 -1.64 -3.82
C ALA A 69 -2.37 -2.28 -3.21
N ASN A 70 -1.25 -1.57 -3.19
CA ASN A 70 -0.03 -2.01 -2.52
C ASN A 70 -0.07 -1.63 -1.03
N ASP A 71 -0.90 -2.32 -0.26
CA ASP A 71 -0.93 -2.17 1.21
C ASP A 71 0.37 -2.61 1.90
N GLU A 72 1.27 -3.25 1.18
CA GLU A 72 2.58 -3.67 1.70
C GLU A 72 3.48 -2.52 2.20
N PHE A 73 3.08 -1.27 1.94
CA PHE A 73 3.75 -0.08 2.45
C PHE A 73 3.03 0.58 3.63
N ASP A 74 1.78 0.20 3.91
CA ASP A 74 1.04 0.79 5.00
C ASP A 74 1.42 0.13 6.32
N LEU A 75 1.69 0.95 7.33
CA LEU A 75 1.79 0.46 8.69
C LEU A 75 0.41 0.05 9.21
N PRO A 76 0.31 -1.05 9.97
CA PRO A 76 -0.92 -1.41 10.67
C PRO A 76 -1.39 -0.26 11.57
N THR A 77 -2.68 0.06 11.56
CA THR A 77 -3.26 1.15 12.36
C THR A 77 -3.47 0.80 13.82
N GLU A 78 -3.29 -0.46 14.19
CA GLU A 78 -3.43 -0.95 15.56
C GLU A 78 -2.43 -0.26 16.50
N GLY A 79 -2.95 0.34 17.58
CA GLY A 79 -2.14 1.10 18.54
C GLY A 79 -1.85 2.54 18.11
N MET A 80 -2.23 2.94 16.90
CA MET A 80 -2.15 4.33 16.48
C MET A 80 -3.32 5.13 17.05
N THR A 81 -3.09 6.43 17.27
CA THR A 81 -4.12 7.39 17.64
C THR A 81 -4.02 8.64 16.80
N ALA A 82 -5.15 9.31 16.55
CA ALA A 82 -5.18 10.55 15.80
C ALA A 82 -5.70 11.70 16.66
N THR A 83 -5.04 12.86 16.55
CA THR A 83 -5.47 14.14 17.14
C THR A 83 -5.45 15.21 16.06
N ALA A 84 -6.19 16.29 16.23
CA ALA A 84 -6.24 17.39 15.27
C ALA A 84 -6.29 18.74 15.97
N GLY A 85 -5.73 19.77 15.33
CA GLY A 85 -5.81 21.15 15.82
C GLY A 85 -7.22 21.68 15.76
N SER A 86 -8.01 21.22 14.80
CA SER A 86 -9.43 21.53 14.66
C SER A 86 -10.20 20.26 14.34
N ALA A 87 -11.24 19.98 15.12
CA ALA A 87 -12.14 18.87 14.87
C ALA A 87 -13.58 19.25 15.24
N GLN A 88 -14.52 18.88 14.40
CA GLN A 88 -15.95 18.97 14.69
C GLN A 88 -16.31 17.92 15.72
N PRO A 89 -17.14 18.21 16.73
CA PRO A 89 -17.80 17.17 17.50
C PRO A 89 -18.57 16.22 16.57
N GLN A 90 -18.61 14.94 16.94
CA GLN A 90 -19.27 13.94 16.11
C GLN A 90 -20.66 14.40 15.65
N THR A 91 -20.84 14.49 14.35
CA THR A 91 -22.08 14.89 13.70
C THR A 91 -22.39 13.92 12.57
N GLY A 92 -23.20 12.90 12.85
CA GLY A 92 -23.43 11.80 11.93
C GLY A 92 -22.14 11.00 11.69
N LYS A 93 -21.65 11.01 10.48
CA LYS A 93 -20.43 10.31 10.04
C LYS A 93 -19.20 11.24 9.92
N GLU A 94 -19.34 12.49 10.38
CA GLU A 94 -18.25 13.47 10.34
C GLU A 94 -17.85 13.87 11.77
N GLY A 95 -16.60 14.26 11.94
CA GLY A 95 -16.15 14.90 13.18
C GLY A 95 -14.77 14.51 13.66
N PRO A 96 -14.64 13.57 14.60
CA PRO A 96 -13.41 13.38 15.35
C PRO A 96 -12.23 12.90 14.48
N ALA A 97 -11.02 13.28 14.91
CA ALA A 97 -9.78 12.87 14.24
C ALA A 97 -9.62 11.35 14.15
N SER A 98 -10.14 10.59 15.12
CA SER A 98 -10.02 9.13 15.14
C SER A 98 -10.66 8.42 13.94
N TYR A 99 -11.57 9.08 13.25
CA TYR A 99 -12.21 8.51 12.07
C TYR A 99 -11.26 8.22 10.91
N VAL A 100 -10.10 8.91 10.82
CA VAL A 100 -9.12 8.63 9.77
C VAL A 100 -8.37 7.30 9.94
N LEU A 101 -8.59 6.59 11.05
CA LEU A 101 -7.93 5.31 11.37
C LEU A 101 -8.91 4.15 11.54
N ASP A 102 -10.22 4.38 11.40
CA ASP A 102 -11.27 3.42 11.75
C ASP A 102 -11.57 2.38 10.65
N LYS A 103 -10.96 2.54 9.48
CA LYS A 103 -11.14 1.68 8.29
C LYS A 103 -12.55 1.76 7.68
N ASP A 104 -13.36 2.74 8.06
CA ASP A 104 -14.67 3.02 7.47
C ASP A 104 -14.62 4.27 6.59
N VAL A 105 -14.43 4.09 5.29
CA VAL A 105 -14.38 5.18 4.30
C VAL A 105 -15.65 6.04 4.23
N SER A 106 -16.71 5.65 4.93
CA SER A 106 -17.95 6.41 5.03
C SER A 106 -17.97 7.41 6.19
N THR A 107 -17.03 7.31 7.13
CA THR A 107 -16.75 8.31 8.18
C THR A 107 -15.63 9.23 7.74
N LEU A 108 -15.52 10.39 8.35
CA LEU A 108 -14.41 11.30 8.06
C LEU A 108 -14.11 12.25 9.24
N TRP A 109 -12.84 12.55 9.43
CA TRP A 109 -12.45 13.73 10.17
C TRP A 109 -12.87 14.99 9.40
N HIS A 110 -13.46 15.94 10.12
CA HIS A 110 -13.75 17.27 9.63
C HIS A 110 -13.37 18.30 10.69
N SER A 111 -12.69 19.37 10.32
CA SER A 111 -12.49 20.53 11.19
C SER A 111 -13.82 21.17 11.56
N LYS A 112 -13.82 22.12 12.50
CA LYS A 112 -15.05 22.79 12.95
C LYS A 112 -15.84 23.40 11.78
N TYR A 113 -17.16 23.28 11.81
CA TYR A 113 -18.06 23.78 10.77
C TYR A 113 -18.17 25.33 10.72
N GLU A 114 -17.77 25.99 11.81
CA GLU A 114 -17.63 27.44 11.82
C GLU A 114 -16.46 27.92 10.96
N GLY A 115 -15.58 27.01 10.56
CA GLY A 115 -14.25 27.29 10.05
C GLY A 115 -13.24 27.48 11.18
N ASP A 116 -11.97 27.47 10.85
CA ASP A 116 -10.90 27.69 11.83
C ASP A 116 -9.73 28.45 11.17
N ASP A 117 -8.80 28.91 11.99
CA ASP A 117 -7.54 29.46 11.51
C ASP A 117 -6.77 28.40 10.73
N GLN A 118 -6.13 28.80 9.63
CA GLN A 118 -5.38 27.88 8.76
C GLN A 118 -4.28 27.12 9.55
N ASN A 119 -3.71 27.74 10.59
CA ASN A 119 -2.69 27.14 11.42
C ASN A 119 -3.22 26.01 12.34
N ASN A 120 -4.55 25.90 12.49
CA ASN A 120 -5.21 24.83 13.25
C ASN A 120 -5.66 23.66 12.35
N LEU A 121 -5.52 23.78 11.03
CA LEU A 121 -5.94 22.75 10.09
C LEU A 121 -4.85 21.71 9.89
N TRP A 122 -4.60 20.93 10.94
CA TRP A 122 -3.68 19.81 10.93
C TRP A 122 -4.27 18.59 11.63
N ILE A 123 -3.76 17.42 11.26
CA ILE A 123 -4.03 16.15 11.91
C ILE A 123 -2.71 15.42 12.17
N ASP A 124 -2.57 14.85 13.35
CA ASP A 124 -1.40 14.18 13.86
C ASP A 124 -1.70 12.72 14.17
N ILE A 125 -0.90 11.82 13.66
CA ILE A 125 -0.99 10.39 13.88
C ILE A 125 0.16 9.97 14.79
N ALA A 126 -0.16 9.62 16.04
CA ALA A 126 0.79 9.00 16.94
C ALA A 126 0.87 7.50 16.64
N LEU A 127 2.08 6.99 16.42
CA LEU A 127 2.33 5.61 15.95
C LEU A 127 2.35 4.56 17.07
N GLY A 128 2.26 5.00 18.34
CA GLY A 128 2.32 4.15 19.52
C GLY A 128 3.74 3.78 19.95
N GLU A 129 4.66 3.72 19.01
CA GLU A 129 6.09 3.46 19.20
C GLU A 129 6.89 4.13 18.08
N SER A 130 8.23 4.19 18.18
CA SER A 130 9.06 4.67 17.08
C SER A 130 9.04 3.65 15.94
N LYS A 131 8.79 4.15 14.73
CA LYS A 131 8.76 3.36 13.49
C LYS A 131 9.51 4.08 12.38
N THR A 132 10.14 3.31 11.50
CA THR A 132 10.69 3.86 10.25
C THR A 132 9.54 4.14 9.30
N VAL A 133 9.42 5.37 8.84
CA VAL A 133 8.36 5.83 7.92
C VAL A 133 8.97 6.53 6.71
N ASN A 134 8.27 6.52 5.57
CA ASN A 134 8.72 7.18 4.34
C ASN A 134 7.58 7.84 3.56
N GLY A 135 6.40 7.95 4.14
CA GLY A 135 5.27 8.56 3.48
C GLY A 135 3.97 8.53 4.28
N LEU A 136 3.01 9.22 3.71
CA LEU A 136 1.63 9.26 4.16
C LEU A 136 0.72 9.20 2.94
N ARG A 137 -0.39 8.47 3.04
CA ARG A 137 -1.47 8.60 2.08
C ARG A 137 -2.78 8.97 2.76
N ILE A 138 -3.58 9.74 2.04
CA ILE A 138 -4.86 10.25 2.51
C ILE A 138 -5.96 9.90 1.51
N LEU A 139 -7.11 9.47 2.00
CA LEU A 139 -8.34 9.39 1.23
C LEU A 139 -9.16 10.66 1.52
N PRO A 140 -9.39 11.54 0.53
CA PRO A 140 -10.22 12.70 0.70
C PRO A 140 -11.68 12.33 0.96
N ARG A 141 -12.47 13.27 1.47
CA ARG A 141 -13.93 13.12 1.50
C ARG A 141 -14.49 12.94 0.09
N ASN A 142 -15.58 12.21 -0.04
CA ASN A 142 -16.30 12.02 -1.29
C ASN A 142 -17.52 12.93 -1.36
N GLY A 143 -17.84 13.44 -2.56
CA GLY A 143 -19.10 14.13 -2.88
C GLY A 143 -19.23 15.56 -2.40
N ALA A 144 -18.22 16.17 -1.79
CA ALA A 144 -18.21 17.58 -1.39
C ALA A 144 -16.80 18.16 -1.42
N VAL A 145 -16.69 19.50 -1.52
CA VAL A 145 -15.39 20.18 -1.64
C VAL A 145 -14.85 20.70 -0.31
N ASN A 146 -15.71 20.91 0.69
CA ASN A 146 -15.32 21.52 1.97
C ASN A 146 -14.27 20.67 2.71
N GLY A 147 -13.08 21.24 2.84
CA GLY A 147 -11.97 20.61 3.53
C GLY A 147 -11.12 19.68 2.67
N VAL A 148 -11.35 19.57 1.35
CA VAL A 148 -10.43 18.83 0.46
C VAL A 148 -9.08 19.54 0.47
N ILE A 149 -8.03 18.81 0.87
CA ILE A 149 -6.66 19.32 0.97
C ILE A 149 -6.03 19.28 -0.42
N VAL A 150 -5.58 20.43 -0.92
CA VAL A 150 -4.94 20.54 -2.23
C VAL A 150 -3.49 21.04 -2.16
N GLU A 151 -3.05 21.54 -1.00
CA GLU A 151 -1.65 21.84 -0.71
C GLU A 151 -1.36 21.40 0.72
N TYR A 152 -0.27 20.69 0.91
CA TYR A 152 0.05 20.05 2.17
C TYR A 152 1.50 20.29 2.61
N ARG A 153 1.71 20.12 3.91
CA ARG A 153 3.00 19.98 4.55
C ARG A 153 2.97 18.78 5.49
N ILE A 154 3.97 17.92 5.41
CA ILE A 154 4.15 16.79 6.32
C ILE A 154 5.30 17.11 7.27
N GLU A 155 5.06 16.88 8.53
CA GLU A 155 6.06 16.98 9.60
C GLU A 155 6.11 15.66 10.37
N VAL A 156 7.28 15.34 10.91
CA VAL A 156 7.46 14.17 11.77
C VAL A 156 8.07 14.58 13.11
N SER A 157 7.75 13.78 14.14
CA SER A 157 8.32 13.87 15.47
C SER A 157 8.93 12.53 15.84
N ASN A 158 10.08 12.54 16.51
CA ASN A 158 10.70 11.36 17.13
C ASN A 158 10.73 11.41 18.65
N ASP A 159 10.06 12.39 19.25
CA ASP A 159 10.02 12.69 20.69
C ASP A 159 8.59 12.73 21.25
N ASN A 160 7.70 11.90 20.71
CA ASN A 160 6.29 11.81 21.11
C ASN A 160 5.51 13.13 20.95
N GLY A 161 5.77 13.84 19.84
CA GLY A 161 5.02 15.05 19.48
C GLY A 161 5.43 16.32 20.21
N GLN A 162 6.60 16.34 20.89
CA GLN A 162 7.09 17.53 21.58
C GLN A 162 7.72 18.51 20.60
N SER A 163 8.41 18.01 19.58
CA SER A 163 8.96 18.82 18.49
C SER A 163 8.70 18.17 17.14
N TYR A 164 8.60 18.98 16.10
CA TYR A 164 8.36 18.53 14.74
C TYR A 164 9.34 19.15 13.77
N HIS A 165 9.69 18.42 12.73
CA HIS A 165 10.42 18.94 11.58
C HIS A 165 9.73 18.55 10.28
N GLU A 166 9.78 19.45 9.30
CA GLU A 166 9.20 19.26 7.98
C GLU A 166 9.99 18.19 7.19
N VAL A 167 9.26 17.27 6.56
CA VAL A 167 9.84 16.22 5.71
C VAL A 167 9.32 16.25 4.27
N ALA A 168 8.15 16.84 4.03
CA ALA A 168 7.61 17.02 2.69
C ALA A 168 6.61 18.17 2.60
N THR A 169 6.55 18.78 1.43
CA THR A 169 5.48 19.68 1.00
C THR A 169 5.05 19.32 -0.41
N GLY A 170 3.83 19.66 -0.79
CA GLY A 170 3.38 19.41 -2.15
C GLY A 170 1.92 19.78 -2.38
N THR A 171 1.44 19.39 -3.55
CA THR A 171 0.05 19.62 -3.96
C THR A 171 -0.62 18.33 -4.39
N TRP A 172 -1.93 18.25 -4.18
CA TRP A 172 -2.78 17.17 -4.63
C TRP A 172 -3.88 17.66 -5.55
N THR A 173 -4.27 16.81 -6.49
CA THR A 173 -5.41 17.05 -7.37
C THR A 173 -6.73 16.98 -6.60
N ASN A 174 -7.73 17.74 -7.05
CA ASN A 174 -9.08 17.67 -6.49
C ASN A 174 -9.86 16.52 -7.15
N ASP A 175 -9.66 15.33 -6.65
CA ASP A 175 -10.43 14.13 -6.99
C ASP A 175 -10.61 13.26 -5.74
N SER A 176 -11.48 12.25 -5.80
CA SER A 176 -11.83 11.40 -4.67
C SER A 176 -10.89 10.20 -4.45
N GLY A 177 -9.85 10.07 -5.26
CA GLY A 177 -8.87 8.98 -5.12
C GLY A 177 -7.86 9.21 -4.00
N TRP A 178 -7.17 8.14 -3.59
CA TRP A 178 -6.07 8.24 -2.66
C TRP A 178 -4.99 9.22 -3.15
N LYS A 179 -4.41 9.98 -2.24
CA LYS A 179 -3.31 10.92 -2.45
C LYS A 179 -2.11 10.48 -1.65
N TRP A 180 -0.92 10.68 -2.19
CA TRP A 180 0.35 10.30 -1.57
C TRP A 180 1.22 11.51 -1.30
N ALA A 181 1.92 11.48 -0.18
CA ALA A 181 3.08 12.30 0.11
C ALA A 181 4.23 11.36 0.51
N GLN A 182 5.30 11.36 -0.25
CA GLN A 182 6.50 10.57 0.01
C GLN A 182 7.63 11.46 0.47
N PHE A 183 8.49 10.94 1.33
CA PHE A 183 9.68 11.59 1.85
C PHE A 183 10.77 10.58 2.14
N ASP A 184 11.99 11.05 2.39
CA ASP A 184 13.10 10.19 2.77
C ASP A 184 12.78 9.45 4.06
N GLN A 185 13.16 8.16 4.13
CA GLN A 185 12.89 7.36 5.32
C GLN A 185 13.47 8.00 6.58
N THR A 186 12.69 8.03 7.63
CA THR A 186 13.06 8.58 8.92
C THR A 186 12.38 7.82 10.06
N GLU A 187 12.99 7.87 11.25
CA GLU A 187 12.35 7.36 12.48
C GLU A 187 11.36 8.40 13.00
N ALA A 188 10.15 7.95 13.32
CA ALA A 188 9.09 8.80 13.83
C ALA A 188 8.26 8.11 14.92
N THR A 189 7.82 8.87 15.89
CA THR A 189 6.76 8.52 16.85
C THR A 189 5.42 9.13 16.42
N ASN A 190 5.47 10.23 15.65
CA ASN A 190 4.30 10.93 15.15
C ASN A 190 4.53 11.42 13.72
N VAL A 191 3.46 11.41 12.93
CA VAL A 191 3.40 12.00 11.59
C VAL A 191 2.23 12.99 11.55
N ARG A 192 2.52 14.24 11.20
CA ARG A 192 1.53 15.33 11.15
C ARG A 192 1.35 15.83 9.72
N LEU A 193 0.09 15.92 9.32
CA LEU A 193 -0.34 16.52 8.07
C LEU A 193 -0.93 17.90 8.35
N TYR A 194 -0.33 18.94 7.78
CA TYR A 194 -0.93 20.27 7.69
C TYR A 194 -1.67 20.45 6.37
N ALA A 195 -2.88 20.93 6.44
CA ALA A 195 -3.66 21.38 5.30
C ALA A 195 -3.28 22.82 4.99
N VAL A 196 -2.24 23.05 4.17
CA VAL A 196 -1.73 24.39 3.84
C VAL A 196 -2.75 25.18 3.02
N ARG A 197 -3.41 24.50 2.08
CA ARG A 197 -4.54 25.06 1.31
C ARG A 197 -5.61 24.01 1.10
N THR A 198 -6.84 24.42 1.30
CA THR A 198 -8.00 23.53 1.16
C THR A 198 -9.06 24.19 0.26
N LEU A 199 -10.00 23.38 -0.17
CA LEU A 199 -11.16 23.84 -0.92
C LEU A 199 -12.35 24.08 0.03
N SER A 200 -13.15 25.10 -0.29
CA SER A 200 -14.39 25.43 0.43
C SER A 200 -15.38 26.09 -0.54
N ASP A 201 -16.65 25.74 -0.44
CA ASP A 201 -17.75 26.44 -1.10
C ASP A 201 -18.32 27.57 -0.23
N GLN A 202 -17.80 27.75 0.98
CA GLN A 202 -18.20 28.78 1.93
C GLN A 202 -17.14 29.88 2.00
N ALA A 203 -17.51 31.05 1.47
CA ALA A 203 -16.61 32.19 1.42
C ALA A 203 -16.10 32.58 2.82
N GLY A 204 -14.78 32.73 2.95
CA GLY A 204 -14.12 33.17 4.18
C GLY A 204 -14.03 32.09 5.28
N LYS A 205 -14.37 30.85 4.98
CA LYS A 205 -14.20 29.72 5.91
C LYS A 205 -13.18 28.74 5.38
N ASN A 206 -12.24 28.36 6.24
CA ASN A 206 -11.26 27.31 5.98
C ASN A 206 -11.66 26.05 6.73
N PHE A 207 -11.59 24.92 6.03
CA PHE A 207 -11.88 23.60 6.56
C PHE A 207 -10.76 22.64 6.19
N ALA A 208 -10.63 21.54 6.93
CA ALA A 208 -9.86 20.38 6.51
C ALA A 208 -10.66 19.11 6.80
N SER A 209 -10.54 18.12 5.95
CA SER A 209 -11.21 16.83 6.10
C SER A 209 -10.42 15.69 5.46
N ALA A 210 -10.59 14.49 6.00
CA ALA A 210 -10.05 13.26 5.46
C ALA A 210 -10.93 12.09 5.88
N ALA A 211 -11.22 11.16 4.96
CA ALA A 211 -11.91 9.93 5.29
C ALA A 211 -10.92 8.93 5.94
N GLU A 212 -9.74 8.76 5.36
CA GLU A 212 -8.74 7.84 5.85
C GLU A 212 -7.33 8.42 5.74
N ILE A 213 -6.44 8.04 6.67
CA ILE A 213 -5.01 8.30 6.59
C ILE A 213 -4.27 7.01 6.87
N ARG A 214 -3.23 6.74 6.08
CA ARG A 214 -2.30 5.63 6.28
C ARG A 214 -0.89 6.17 6.33
N ILE A 215 -0.09 5.66 7.25
CA ILE A 215 1.34 5.96 7.33
C ILE A 215 2.08 4.85 6.62
N MET A 216 3.00 5.23 5.76
CA MET A 216 3.76 4.31 4.91
C MET A 216 5.13 4.04 5.52
N ALA A 217 5.55 2.80 5.44
CA ALA A 217 6.91 2.38 5.78
C ALA A 217 7.67 1.97 4.50
N PRO A 218 9.02 2.10 4.48
CA PRO A 218 9.80 1.54 3.39
C PRO A 218 9.56 0.03 3.32
N LYS A 219 9.51 -0.51 2.10
CA LYS A 219 9.54 -1.97 1.92
C LYS A 219 10.64 -2.52 2.81
N LYS A 220 10.30 -3.50 3.65
CA LYS A 220 11.36 -4.36 4.17
C LYS A 220 12.02 -4.94 2.93
N GLU A 221 13.30 -4.59 2.70
CA GLU A 221 14.08 -5.38 1.77
C GLU A 221 13.92 -6.82 2.27
N GLU A 222 13.17 -7.62 1.51
CA GLU A 222 13.30 -9.07 1.70
C GLU A 222 14.78 -9.33 1.65
N PRO A 223 15.35 -10.07 2.64
CA PRO A 223 16.77 -10.42 2.59
C PRO A 223 16.96 -10.94 1.17
N GLN A 224 17.72 -10.21 0.37
CA GLN A 224 18.05 -10.58 -1.00
C GLN A 224 18.39 -12.05 -0.91
N PRO A 225 17.66 -12.97 -1.58
CA PRO A 225 17.94 -14.40 -1.46
C PRO A 225 19.44 -14.47 -1.60
N GLU A 226 20.14 -14.88 -0.53
CA GLU A 226 21.61 -14.82 -0.43
C GLU A 226 22.13 -15.11 -1.82
N GLN A 227 22.89 -14.17 -2.41
CA GLN A 227 23.28 -14.35 -3.80
C GLN A 227 23.87 -15.76 -3.84
N VAL A 228 23.04 -16.71 -4.33
CA VAL A 228 23.41 -18.11 -4.33
C VAL A 228 24.73 -18.12 -5.05
N ASN A 229 25.81 -18.35 -4.31
CA ASN A 229 27.14 -18.26 -4.86
C ASN A 229 27.16 -19.26 -6.04
N LYS A 230 26.96 -18.73 -7.24
CA LYS A 230 26.82 -19.54 -8.44
C LYS A 230 27.98 -20.51 -8.57
N GLN A 231 29.17 -20.07 -8.18
CA GLN A 231 30.36 -20.90 -8.17
C GLN A 231 30.26 -22.05 -7.17
N PHE A 232 29.67 -21.79 -5.99
CA PHE A 232 29.46 -22.84 -4.99
C PHE A 232 28.36 -23.82 -5.43
N LEU A 233 27.29 -23.30 -6.06
CA LEU A 233 26.25 -24.16 -6.61
C LEU A 233 26.77 -25.02 -7.77
N GLU A 234 27.54 -24.45 -8.67
CA GLU A 234 28.22 -25.18 -9.78
C GLU A 234 29.18 -26.23 -9.23
N PHE A 235 29.93 -25.90 -8.18
CA PHE A 235 30.76 -26.84 -7.48
C PHE A 235 29.95 -28.01 -6.88
N LEU A 236 28.84 -27.72 -6.20
CA LEU A 236 27.98 -28.78 -5.63
C LEU A 236 27.34 -29.66 -6.70
N ILE A 237 26.89 -29.04 -7.82
CA ILE A 237 26.35 -29.80 -8.97
C ILE A 237 27.43 -30.70 -9.58
N GLY A 238 28.63 -30.19 -9.79
CA GLY A 238 29.76 -30.99 -10.29
C GLY A 238 30.16 -32.12 -9.34
N TYR A 239 30.12 -31.84 -8.04
CA TYR A 239 30.38 -32.88 -7.02
C TYR A 239 29.30 -33.98 -7.05
N ALA A 240 28.03 -33.60 -7.12
CA ALA A 240 26.92 -34.57 -7.20
C ALA A 240 27.00 -35.41 -8.49
N GLN A 241 27.34 -34.80 -9.64
CA GLN A 241 27.55 -35.49 -10.90
C GLN A 241 28.70 -36.50 -10.78
N SER A 242 29.85 -36.07 -10.23
CA SER A 242 30.99 -36.95 -10.01
C SER A 242 30.69 -38.11 -9.04
N ALA A 243 29.80 -37.90 -8.08
CA ALA A 243 29.34 -38.94 -7.17
C ALA A 243 28.51 -40.01 -7.89
N LYS A 244 27.71 -39.63 -8.87
CA LYS A 244 26.90 -40.54 -9.70
C LYS A 244 27.77 -41.46 -10.60
N GLU A 245 28.95 -40.99 -10.98
CA GLU A 245 29.88 -41.74 -11.84
C GLU A 245 30.68 -42.80 -11.06
N LYS A 246 30.60 -42.82 -9.72
CA LYS A 246 31.32 -43.80 -8.89
C LYS A 246 30.58 -45.13 -8.80
N PRO A 247 31.30 -46.26 -8.82
CA PRO A 247 30.67 -47.57 -8.71
C PRO A 247 29.81 -47.74 -7.45
N GLU A 248 30.19 -47.06 -6.36
CA GLU A 248 29.48 -47.08 -5.09
C GLU A 248 28.09 -46.42 -5.16
N TYR A 249 27.81 -45.63 -6.17
CA TYR A 249 26.48 -44.97 -6.35
C TYR A 249 25.34 -45.99 -6.42
N GLU A 250 25.59 -47.17 -6.97
CA GLU A 250 24.58 -48.22 -7.05
C GLU A 250 24.14 -48.76 -5.66
N HIS A 251 24.95 -48.52 -4.64
CA HIS A 251 24.68 -48.93 -3.25
C HIS A 251 24.10 -47.80 -2.40
N VAL A 252 23.88 -46.61 -2.96
CA VAL A 252 23.27 -45.48 -2.25
C VAL A 252 21.79 -45.76 -2.02
N VAL A 253 21.32 -45.46 -0.81
CA VAL A 253 19.89 -45.62 -0.47
C VAL A 253 18.98 -44.87 -1.39
N PRO A 254 17.79 -45.40 -1.72
CA PRO A 254 16.89 -44.80 -2.76
C PRO A 254 16.53 -43.36 -2.53
N GLU A 255 16.40 -42.92 -1.27
CA GLU A 255 16.05 -41.53 -0.90
C GLU A 255 17.15 -40.56 -1.27
N VAL A 256 18.42 -40.93 -1.06
CA VAL A 256 19.59 -40.11 -1.42
C VAL A 256 19.75 -40.08 -2.94
N LYS A 257 19.56 -41.24 -3.60
CA LYS A 257 19.63 -41.36 -5.04
C LYS A 257 18.60 -40.46 -5.70
N LYS A 258 17.33 -40.44 -5.21
CA LYS A 258 16.26 -39.55 -5.68
C LYS A 258 16.56 -38.07 -5.46
N ALA A 259 17.32 -37.73 -4.44
CA ALA A 259 17.73 -36.33 -4.18
C ALA A 259 18.86 -35.86 -5.07
N LEU A 260 19.63 -36.76 -5.66
CA LEU A 260 20.74 -36.47 -6.57
C LEU A 260 20.31 -36.47 -8.05
N ASP A 261 19.18 -37.10 -8.39
CA ASP A 261 18.58 -37.12 -9.71
C ASP A 261 17.64 -35.90 -9.91
#